data_cfc5e17d4310ea8ac844c7d17ab6f9c5
#
_entry.id   cfc5e17d4310ea8ac844c7d17ab6f9c5
#
_cell.length_a   1.000
_cell.length_b   1.000
_cell.length_c   1.000
_cell.angle_alpha   90.00
_cell.angle_beta   90.00
_cell.angle_gamma   90.00
#
_symmetry.space_group_name_H-M   'P 1'
#
loop_
_entity.id
_entity.type
_entity.pdbx_description
1 polymer ?
#
loop_
_entity_poly.entity_id
_entity_poly.type
_entity_poly.pdbx_seq_one_letter_code
_entity_poly.pdbx_strand_id
1 'polypeptide(L)'
;EAYYMAFNASPVDFAPLYPGDETYGWPHLRFGAVDLNTINPYKDLHQGYKDRRRYSAVARAEYIHNLSALLKGLELRASVSMNQTGYYTNAYKTEPYLYSLADYSFETGKHRLLALNERNASRTLSKAYGNSSQSTQMSYEVRGLHVAAWGEHQTSLTAVFNVQESTYSNTETVLDGIPHRNMGMSMRGTYGFKDKYFAEASFGYNGSERFAKHNQWGFFPAVGGAWIASKERFMADNVGRWFSFLKFRLSWGKVGNDGVIDSPRFAHLPLLDKVSIMDPAPGGTVLQRPVVKSYPNDKITWEIAEQTNLGIETKFFGGIVELNADIYQEV
;
A
#
# COMPACT_ATOMS: atom_id res chain seq x y z
N GLU A 1 -9.55 21.61 -0.89
CA GLU A 1 -10.88 21.84 -1.50
C GLU A 1 -11.30 23.32 -1.38
N ALA A 2 -11.30 23.95 -0.18
CA ALA A 2 -11.71 25.34 0.02
C ALA A 2 -10.87 26.35 -0.79
N TYR A 3 -9.56 26.17 -0.88
CA TYR A 3 -8.68 27.01 -1.71
C TYR A 3 -9.01 26.89 -3.20
N TYR A 4 -9.22 25.67 -3.68
CA TYR A 4 -9.62 25.45 -5.08
C TYR A 4 -10.94 26.16 -5.40
N MET A 5 -11.92 26.06 -4.51
CA MET A 5 -13.21 26.75 -4.67
C MET A 5 -13.04 28.26 -4.65
N ALA A 6 -12.19 28.80 -3.77
CA ALA A 6 -11.94 30.25 -3.69
C ALA A 6 -11.31 30.81 -4.98
N PHE A 7 -10.39 30.05 -5.62
CA PHE A 7 -9.79 30.44 -6.87
C PHE A 7 -10.73 30.33 -8.08
N ASN A 8 -11.76 29.48 -7.99
CA ASN A 8 -12.74 29.29 -9.07
C ASN A 8 -14.05 30.04 -8.85
N ALA A 9 -14.22 30.73 -7.72
CA ALA A 9 -15.38 31.56 -7.48
C ALA A 9 -15.18 32.93 -8.12
N SER A 10 -16.22 33.46 -8.77
CA SER A 10 -16.19 34.83 -9.30
C SER A 10 -16.27 35.82 -8.15
N PRO A 11 -15.32 36.78 -8.03
CA PRO A 11 -15.32 37.76 -6.98
C PRO A 11 -16.31 38.92 -7.22
N VAL A 12 -16.91 39.01 -8.42
CA VAL A 12 -17.71 40.16 -8.85
C VAL A 12 -19.17 39.84 -9.11
N ASP A 13 -19.53 38.55 -9.32
CA ASP A 13 -20.88 38.16 -9.76
C ASP A 13 -21.87 38.09 -8.59
N PHE A 14 -21.39 37.85 -7.37
CA PHE A 14 -22.23 37.76 -6.18
C PHE A 14 -21.43 38.06 -4.89
N ALA A 15 -22.10 38.53 -3.88
CA ALA A 15 -21.51 38.62 -2.52
C ALA A 15 -21.52 37.24 -1.87
N PRO A 16 -20.48 36.83 -1.10
CA PRO A 16 -20.49 35.61 -0.34
C PRO A 16 -21.73 35.43 0.56
N LEU A 17 -22.15 36.50 1.17
CA LEU A 17 -23.38 36.64 1.95
C LEU A 17 -24.07 37.97 1.64
N TYR A 18 -25.39 37.94 1.54
CA TYR A 18 -26.20 39.13 1.48
C TYR A 18 -26.78 39.49 2.84
N PRO A 19 -26.88 40.78 3.17
CA PRO A 19 -27.70 41.25 4.29
C PRO A 19 -29.18 40.94 4.02
N GLY A 20 -30.02 40.99 5.04
CA GLY A 20 -31.48 40.85 4.85
C GLY A 20 -32.05 42.03 4.06
N ASP A 21 -33.06 41.76 3.24
CA ASP A 21 -33.90 42.75 2.61
C ASP A 21 -35.30 42.82 3.26
N GLU A 22 -36.20 43.63 2.71
CA GLU A 22 -37.56 43.80 3.23
C GLU A 22 -38.38 42.49 3.11
N THR A 23 -38.05 41.62 2.16
CA THR A 23 -38.76 40.37 1.89
C THR A 23 -38.21 39.21 2.71
N TYR A 24 -36.91 39.11 2.84
CA TYR A 24 -36.21 37.98 3.44
C TYR A 24 -35.50 38.37 4.78
N GLY A 25 -36.24 38.78 5.76
CA GLY A 25 -35.76 39.14 7.09
C GLY A 25 -35.50 38.00 8.07
N TRP A 26 -35.62 36.75 7.65
CA TRP A 26 -35.52 35.55 8.49
C TRP A 26 -34.11 35.32 9.07
N PRO A 27 -33.96 34.74 10.23
CA PRO A 27 -32.67 34.54 10.89
C PRO A 27 -31.88 33.35 10.27
N HIS A 28 -31.59 33.40 8.98
CA HIS A 28 -30.72 32.43 8.28
C HIS A 28 -29.69 33.13 7.42
N LEU A 29 -28.59 32.41 7.11
CA LEU A 29 -27.54 32.90 6.23
C LEU A 29 -28.05 32.94 4.77
N ARG A 30 -27.84 34.09 4.09
CA ARG A 30 -28.24 34.32 2.70
C ARG A 30 -27.03 34.22 1.81
N PHE A 31 -26.68 33.01 1.41
CA PHE A 31 -25.52 32.79 0.54
C PHE A 31 -25.78 33.32 -0.86
N GLY A 32 -24.85 34.12 -1.36
CA GLY A 32 -24.93 34.65 -2.71
C GLY A 32 -24.67 33.60 -3.78
N ALA A 33 -25.44 33.65 -4.85
CA ALA A 33 -25.31 32.82 -6.00
C ALA A 33 -25.91 33.50 -7.25
N VAL A 34 -25.40 33.17 -8.43
CA VAL A 34 -25.97 33.55 -9.71
C VAL A 34 -27.02 32.51 -10.11
N ASP A 35 -26.72 31.25 -9.90
CA ASP A 35 -27.58 30.09 -10.15
C ASP A 35 -27.35 28.99 -9.10
N LEU A 36 -28.04 27.86 -9.26
CA LEU A 36 -27.93 26.73 -8.34
C LEU A 36 -26.57 26.01 -8.37
N ASN A 37 -25.77 26.21 -9.43
CA ASN A 37 -24.46 25.59 -9.60
C ASN A 37 -23.31 26.52 -9.19
N THR A 38 -23.63 27.72 -8.69
CA THR A 38 -22.66 28.72 -8.31
C THR A 38 -21.75 28.21 -7.21
N ILE A 39 -20.44 28.29 -7.43
CA ILE A 39 -19.41 27.96 -6.43
C ILE A 39 -19.29 29.13 -5.45
N ASN A 40 -19.84 28.98 -4.26
CA ASN A 40 -19.67 29.93 -3.16
C ASN A 40 -18.87 29.23 -2.04
N PRO A 41 -17.56 29.53 -1.90
CA PRO A 41 -16.69 28.89 -0.89
C PRO A 41 -17.17 29.11 0.54
N TYR A 42 -17.77 30.26 0.81
CA TYR A 42 -18.29 30.58 2.14
C TYR A 42 -19.52 29.72 2.50
N LYS A 43 -20.41 29.47 1.53
CA LYS A 43 -21.51 28.52 1.68
C LYS A 43 -20.99 27.10 2.01
N ASP A 44 -20.00 26.63 1.26
CA ASP A 44 -19.49 25.28 1.43
C ASP A 44 -18.81 25.05 2.78
N LEU A 45 -18.19 26.09 3.35
CA LEU A 45 -17.64 26.06 4.71
C LEU A 45 -18.72 25.97 5.81
N HIS A 46 -19.93 26.47 5.54
CA HIS A 46 -21.02 26.58 6.53
C HIS A 46 -22.14 25.54 6.34
N GLN A 47 -22.11 24.78 5.24
CA GLN A 47 -23.23 23.86 4.96
C GLN A 47 -23.20 22.56 5.79
N GLY A 48 -22.11 22.26 6.49
CA GLY A 48 -22.05 21.04 7.29
C GLY A 48 -20.63 20.63 7.69
N TYR A 49 -20.49 19.37 8.06
CA TYR A 49 -19.21 18.81 8.47
C TYR A 49 -19.07 17.34 8.08
N LYS A 50 -17.81 16.86 8.07
CA LYS A 50 -17.46 15.45 7.90
C LYS A 50 -16.83 14.94 9.19
N ASP A 51 -17.40 13.90 9.79
CA ASP A 51 -16.78 13.12 10.85
C ASP A 51 -16.07 11.91 10.22
N ARG A 52 -14.73 11.90 10.31
CA ARG A 52 -13.91 10.79 9.82
C ARG A 52 -13.16 10.18 10.99
N ARG A 53 -13.34 8.89 11.20
CA ARG A 53 -12.60 8.12 12.18
C ARG A 53 -11.80 7.02 11.50
N ARG A 54 -10.55 6.90 11.89
CA ARG A 54 -9.67 5.82 11.46
C ARG A 54 -9.32 4.98 12.67
N TYR A 55 -9.27 3.69 12.49
CA TYR A 55 -8.82 2.75 13.51
C TYR A 55 -7.79 1.78 12.92
N SER A 56 -6.93 1.27 13.79
CA SER A 56 -6.00 0.20 13.49
C SER A 56 -5.95 -0.73 14.70
N ALA A 57 -6.05 -2.02 14.45
CA ALA A 57 -5.92 -3.05 15.46
C ALA A 57 -4.90 -4.07 14.98
N VAL A 58 -3.93 -4.39 15.83
CA VAL A 58 -2.91 -5.42 15.57
C VAL A 58 -2.98 -6.41 16.70
N ALA A 59 -3.09 -7.68 16.35
CA ALA A 59 -3.00 -8.79 17.31
C ALA A 59 -1.99 -9.81 16.81
N ARG A 60 -1.15 -10.33 17.70
CA ARG A 60 -0.20 -11.42 17.41
C ARG A 60 -0.20 -12.40 18.55
N ALA A 61 -0.30 -13.67 18.21
CA ALA A 61 -0.02 -14.78 19.11
C ALA A 61 1.17 -15.56 18.58
N GLU A 62 2.09 -15.92 19.45
CA GLU A 62 3.28 -16.69 19.11
C GLU A 62 3.47 -17.82 20.11
N TYR A 63 3.76 -19.01 19.60
CA TYR A 63 4.12 -20.17 20.37
C TYR A 63 5.57 -20.55 20.04
N ILE A 64 6.40 -20.66 21.05
CA ILE A 64 7.81 -21.03 20.93
C ILE A 64 8.02 -22.36 21.66
N HIS A 65 8.58 -23.33 20.95
CA HIS A 65 8.88 -24.64 21.49
C HIS A 65 10.35 -24.99 21.31
N ASN A 66 11.02 -25.19 22.40
CA ASN A 66 12.42 -25.65 22.41
C ASN A 66 12.45 -27.17 22.21
N LEU A 67 12.98 -27.62 21.10
CA LEU A 67 13.08 -29.02 20.70
C LEU A 67 14.51 -29.58 20.96
N SER A 68 15.28 -28.96 21.85
CA SER A 68 16.66 -29.39 22.15
C SER A 68 16.75 -30.82 22.71
N ALA A 69 15.63 -31.38 23.17
CA ALA A 69 15.56 -32.80 23.56
C ALA A 69 15.67 -33.76 22.35
N LEU A 70 15.20 -33.31 21.15
CA LEU A 70 15.34 -34.08 19.92
C LEU A 70 16.65 -33.77 19.21
N LEU A 71 17.00 -32.49 19.11
CA LEU A 71 18.22 -32.00 18.48
C LEU A 71 18.69 -30.74 19.18
N LYS A 72 19.88 -30.77 19.77
CA LYS A 72 20.45 -29.63 20.51
C LYS A 72 20.50 -28.38 19.62
N GLY A 73 19.89 -27.30 20.10
CA GLY A 73 19.82 -26.03 19.37
C GLY A 73 18.67 -25.92 18.36
N LEU A 74 17.71 -26.87 18.41
CA LEU A 74 16.50 -26.82 17.57
C LEU A 74 15.37 -26.11 18.32
N GLU A 75 14.77 -25.13 17.66
CA GLU A 75 13.60 -24.36 18.11
C GLU A 75 12.55 -24.30 17.02
N LEU A 76 11.30 -24.46 17.40
CA LEU A 76 10.13 -24.26 16.55
C LEU A 76 9.34 -23.07 17.04
N ARG A 77 8.95 -22.19 16.13
CA ARG A 77 8.03 -21.07 16.39
C ARG A 77 6.82 -21.19 15.48
N ALA A 78 5.65 -20.96 16.01
CA ALA A 78 4.42 -20.80 15.25
C ALA A 78 3.76 -19.49 15.65
N SER A 79 3.37 -18.68 14.69
CA SER A 79 2.71 -17.42 14.96
C SER A 79 1.51 -17.17 14.06
N VAL A 80 0.51 -16.51 14.63
CA VAL A 80 -0.65 -15.98 13.92
C VAL A 80 -0.71 -14.50 14.22
N SER A 81 -0.84 -13.69 13.18
CA SER A 81 -1.00 -12.25 13.33
C SER A 81 -2.17 -11.74 12.49
N MET A 82 -2.89 -10.78 13.06
CA MET A 82 -3.96 -10.04 12.42
C MET A 82 -3.62 -8.57 12.45
N ASN A 83 -3.69 -7.93 11.31
CA ASN A 83 -3.63 -6.49 11.18
C ASN A 83 -4.92 -6.02 10.50
N GLN A 84 -5.68 -5.22 11.21
CA GLN A 84 -6.94 -4.66 10.72
C GLN A 84 -6.84 -3.14 10.75
N THR A 85 -7.10 -2.51 9.61
CA THR A 85 -7.18 -1.06 9.50
C THR A 85 -8.49 -0.70 8.83
N GLY A 86 -9.05 0.42 9.23
CA GLY A 86 -10.25 0.89 8.59
C GLY A 86 -10.54 2.33 8.90
N TYR A 87 -11.49 2.88 8.16
CA TYR A 87 -12.06 4.18 8.44
C TYR A 87 -13.56 4.17 8.14
N TYR A 88 -14.27 5.05 8.80
CA TYR A 88 -15.60 5.44 8.38
C TYR A 88 -15.69 6.96 8.36
N THR A 89 -16.48 7.44 7.43
CA THR A 89 -16.75 8.86 7.24
C THR A 89 -18.26 9.05 7.18
N ASN A 90 -18.78 9.93 8.00
CA ASN A 90 -20.15 10.41 7.89
C ASN A 90 -20.11 11.90 7.52
N ALA A 91 -20.79 12.25 6.46
CA ALA A 91 -20.98 13.64 6.07
C ALA A 91 -22.40 14.08 6.41
N TYR A 92 -22.51 15.19 7.08
CA TYR A 92 -23.76 15.85 7.43
C TYR A 92 -23.80 17.19 6.76
N LYS A 93 -24.90 17.50 6.06
CA LYS A 93 -25.07 18.76 5.35
C LYS A 93 -26.47 19.31 5.56
N THR A 94 -26.55 20.62 5.51
CA THR A 94 -27.80 21.35 5.26
C THR A 94 -27.91 21.64 3.77
N GLU A 95 -29.10 22.00 3.31
CA GLU A 95 -29.33 22.58 1.99
C GLU A 95 -29.45 24.10 2.14
N PRO A 96 -28.36 24.87 1.98
CA PRO A 96 -28.34 26.30 2.30
C PRO A 96 -29.26 27.10 1.39
N TYR A 97 -29.80 28.20 1.91
CA TYR A 97 -30.58 29.15 1.12
C TYR A 97 -29.67 29.99 0.23
N LEU A 98 -29.94 29.96 -1.08
CA LEU A 98 -29.21 30.65 -2.13
C LEU A 98 -30.02 31.85 -2.64
N TYR A 99 -29.36 32.99 -2.77
CA TYR A 99 -29.96 34.21 -3.23
C TYR A 99 -29.14 34.88 -4.32
N SER A 100 -29.83 35.38 -5.35
CA SER A 100 -29.25 36.31 -6.31
C SER A 100 -29.72 37.73 -6.03
N LEU A 101 -28.91 38.70 -6.43
CA LEU A 101 -29.27 40.11 -6.37
C LEU A 101 -30.23 40.43 -7.54
N ALA A 102 -31.48 40.72 -7.23
CA ALA A 102 -32.50 41.06 -8.23
C ALA A 102 -32.48 42.53 -8.63
N ASP A 103 -32.22 43.41 -7.66
CA ASP A 103 -32.21 44.87 -7.87
C ASP A 103 -31.37 45.55 -6.82
N TYR A 104 -30.78 46.72 -7.17
CA TYR A 104 -30.00 47.56 -6.25
C TYR A 104 -30.22 49.04 -6.60
N SER A 105 -30.63 49.84 -5.61
CA SER A 105 -30.76 51.27 -5.76
C SER A 105 -29.53 51.98 -5.21
N PHE A 106 -28.76 52.64 -6.06
CA PHE A 106 -27.59 53.44 -5.66
C PHE A 106 -27.95 54.68 -4.84
N GLU A 107 -29.18 55.21 -5.01
CA GLU A 107 -29.63 56.41 -4.27
C GLU A 107 -29.97 56.09 -2.81
N THR A 108 -30.59 54.94 -2.56
CA THR A 108 -31.08 54.57 -1.24
C THR A 108 -30.25 53.51 -0.55
N GLY A 109 -29.31 52.89 -1.28
CA GLY A 109 -28.55 51.74 -0.80
C GLY A 109 -29.39 50.46 -0.58
N LYS A 110 -30.68 50.50 -0.97
CA LYS A 110 -31.56 49.33 -0.82
C LYS A 110 -31.30 48.31 -1.92
N HIS A 111 -31.43 47.04 -1.54
CA HIS A 111 -31.33 45.92 -2.47
C HIS A 111 -32.55 45.01 -2.34
N ARG A 112 -32.81 44.25 -3.35
CA ARG A 112 -33.83 43.20 -3.38
C ARG A 112 -33.21 41.88 -3.78
N LEU A 113 -33.48 40.83 -3.02
CA LEU A 113 -32.99 39.49 -3.27
C LEU A 113 -34.05 38.63 -3.95
N LEU A 114 -33.59 37.67 -4.71
CA LEU A 114 -34.40 36.58 -5.28
C LEU A 114 -33.90 35.26 -4.74
N ALA A 115 -34.75 34.50 -4.05
CA ALA A 115 -34.43 33.18 -3.58
C ALA A 115 -34.40 32.17 -4.77
N LEU A 116 -33.30 31.43 -4.90
CA LEU A 116 -33.11 30.49 -6.00
C LEU A 116 -33.60 29.08 -5.67
N ASN A 117 -33.59 28.68 -4.38
CA ASN A 117 -33.89 27.30 -3.97
C ASN A 117 -34.82 27.20 -2.74
N GLU A 118 -35.65 28.16 -2.49
CA GLU A 118 -36.47 28.25 -1.27
C GLU A 118 -37.25 26.97 -0.93
N ARG A 119 -37.78 26.26 -1.95
CA ARG A 119 -38.54 25.00 -1.75
C ARG A 119 -37.68 23.84 -1.30
N ASN A 120 -36.41 23.82 -1.63
CA ASN A 120 -35.50 22.72 -1.37
C ASN A 120 -34.50 23.05 -0.24
N ALA A 121 -34.44 24.32 0.16
CA ALA A 121 -33.52 24.76 1.21
C ALA A 121 -33.95 24.23 2.58
N SER A 122 -32.98 23.87 3.39
CA SER A 122 -33.20 23.37 4.74
C SER A 122 -32.08 23.80 5.67
N ARG A 123 -32.43 24.21 6.87
CA ARG A 123 -31.50 24.52 7.97
C ARG A 123 -31.15 23.29 8.79
N THR A 124 -31.86 22.17 8.58
CA THR A 124 -31.65 20.95 9.34
C THR A 124 -30.51 20.15 8.75
N LEU A 125 -29.54 19.78 9.59
CA LEU A 125 -28.48 18.86 9.20
C LEU A 125 -29.08 17.48 8.89
N SER A 126 -28.80 16.99 7.73
CA SER A 126 -29.14 15.63 7.30
C SER A 126 -27.87 14.85 6.94
N LYS A 127 -27.95 13.52 7.03
CA LYS A 127 -26.86 12.66 6.60
C LYS A 127 -26.79 12.67 5.06
N ALA A 128 -25.74 13.32 4.52
CA ALA A 128 -25.54 13.41 3.07
C ALA A 128 -25.01 12.10 2.48
N TYR A 129 -23.98 11.53 3.10
CA TYR A 129 -23.47 10.21 2.74
C TYR A 129 -22.65 9.60 3.89
N GLY A 130 -22.48 8.29 3.82
CA GLY A 130 -21.55 7.54 4.67
C GLY A 130 -20.67 6.67 3.80
N ASN A 131 -19.40 6.61 4.13
CA ASN A 131 -18.45 5.72 3.49
C ASN A 131 -17.59 5.03 4.54
N SER A 132 -17.36 3.74 4.35
CA SER A 132 -16.47 2.97 5.20
C SER A 132 -15.60 2.06 4.35
N SER A 133 -14.37 1.88 4.75
CA SER A 133 -13.46 0.91 4.16
C SER A 133 -12.68 0.24 5.27
N GLN A 134 -12.50 -1.05 5.11
CA GLN A 134 -11.76 -1.89 6.03
C GLN A 134 -10.85 -2.81 5.25
N SER A 135 -9.63 -2.98 5.73
CA SER A 135 -8.68 -3.98 5.28
C SER A 135 -8.28 -4.86 6.45
N THR A 136 -8.33 -6.15 6.27
CA THR A 136 -7.88 -7.13 7.25
C THR A 136 -6.84 -8.02 6.62
N GLN A 137 -5.68 -8.13 7.26
CA GLN A 137 -4.60 -9.01 6.87
C GLN A 137 -4.38 -10.06 7.96
N MET A 138 -4.48 -11.32 7.57
CA MET A 138 -4.13 -12.46 8.42
C MET A 138 -2.83 -13.07 7.93
N SER A 139 -1.93 -13.37 8.85
CA SER A 139 -0.65 -14.02 8.53
C SER A 139 -0.41 -15.19 9.47
N TYR A 140 -0.03 -16.29 8.90
CA TYR A 140 0.32 -17.54 9.60
C TYR A 140 1.76 -17.88 9.24
N GLU A 141 2.60 -18.10 10.24
CA GLU A 141 3.99 -18.45 10.03
C GLU A 141 4.39 -19.60 10.92
N VAL A 142 5.11 -20.56 10.35
CA VAL A 142 5.83 -21.59 11.09
C VAL A 142 7.31 -21.48 10.73
N ARG A 143 8.16 -21.39 11.75
CA ARG A 143 9.60 -21.23 11.60
C ARG A 143 10.33 -22.28 12.41
N GLY A 144 11.21 -23.02 11.76
CA GLY A 144 12.21 -23.89 12.39
C GLY A 144 13.56 -23.19 12.40
N LEU A 145 14.24 -23.18 13.53
CA LEU A 145 15.58 -22.65 13.70
C LEU A 145 16.45 -23.72 14.34
N HIS A 146 17.60 -24.01 13.73
CA HIS A 146 18.62 -24.86 14.32
C HIS A 146 19.96 -24.13 14.32
N VAL A 147 20.61 -24.07 15.47
CA VAL A 147 21.95 -23.48 15.62
C VAL A 147 22.82 -24.51 16.33
N ALA A 148 23.97 -24.78 15.76
CA ALA A 148 24.95 -25.70 16.33
C ALA A 148 26.37 -25.16 16.14
N ALA A 149 27.21 -25.44 17.15
CA ALA A 149 28.63 -25.19 17.11
C ALA A 149 29.38 -26.41 17.67
N TRP A 150 30.42 -26.83 16.95
CA TRP A 150 31.28 -27.92 17.37
C TRP A 150 32.72 -27.65 16.92
N GLY A 151 33.64 -27.63 17.87
CA GLY A 151 35.03 -27.27 17.59
C GLY A 151 35.10 -25.87 16.95
N GLU A 152 35.64 -25.78 15.75
CA GLU A 152 35.79 -24.55 15.00
C GLU A 152 34.64 -24.34 13.96
N HIS A 153 33.61 -25.17 14.00
CA HIS A 153 32.50 -25.16 13.05
C HIS A 153 31.27 -24.51 13.70
N GLN A 154 30.58 -23.67 12.92
CA GLN A 154 29.33 -23.03 13.31
C GLN A 154 28.33 -23.22 12.19
N THR A 155 27.09 -23.60 12.52
CA THR A 155 26.01 -23.72 11.55
C THR A 155 24.74 -23.07 12.06
N SER A 156 23.99 -22.48 11.12
CA SER A 156 22.61 -22.07 11.39
C SER A 156 21.75 -22.50 10.22
N LEU A 157 20.60 -23.06 10.54
CA LEU A 157 19.58 -23.44 9.56
C LEU A 157 18.25 -22.82 9.98
N THR A 158 17.64 -22.05 9.10
CA THR A 158 16.31 -21.48 9.29
C THR A 158 15.41 -21.94 8.15
N ALA A 159 14.26 -22.49 8.49
CA ALA A 159 13.20 -22.81 7.54
C ALA A 159 11.93 -22.07 7.95
N VAL A 160 11.27 -21.43 7.00
CA VAL A 160 10.04 -20.65 7.23
C VAL A 160 8.99 -21.08 6.23
N PHE A 161 7.79 -21.33 6.72
CA PHE A 161 6.59 -21.46 5.91
C PHE A 161 5.62 -20.39 6.34
N ASN A 162 5.09 -19.63 5.38
CA ASN A 162 4.15 -18.54 5.66
C ASN A 162 2.96 -18.58 4.69
N VAL A 163 1.80 -18.20 5.22
CA VAL A 163 0.57 -17.97 4.46
C VAL A 163 0.03 -16.61 4.88
N GLN A 164 -0.34 -15.80 3.90
CA GLN A 164 -0.92 -14.49 4.12
C GLN A 164 -2.22 -14.36 3.33
N GLU A 165 -3.24 -13.83 3.98
CA GLU A 165 -4.52 -13.48 3.37
C GLU A 165 -4.86 -12.03 3.70
N SER A 166 -5.22 -11.24 2.67
CA SER A 166 -5.68 -9.87 2.82
C SER A 166 -7.07 -9.73 2.21
N THR A 167 -7.99 -9.17 2.98
CA THR A 167 -9.37 -8.90 2.57
C THR A 167 -9.65 -7.41 2.61
N TYR A 168 -10.45 -6.93 1.66
CA TYR A 168 -10.84 -5.54 1.54
C TYR A 168 -12.36 -5.45 1.51
N SER A 169 -12.93 -4.54 2.30
CA SER A 169 -14.36 -4.21 2.24
C SER A 169 -14.59 -3.02 1.31
N ASN A 170 -15.83 -2.87 0.85
CA ASN A 170 -16.25 -1.76 0.01
C ASN A 170 -15.46 -1.67 -1.31
N THR A 171 -15.31 -2.81 -1.96
CA THR A 171 -14.67 -2.93 -3.27
C THR A 171 -15.66 -2.62 -4.39
N GLU A 172 -15.16 -2.08 -5.50
CA GLU A 172 -16.00 -1.69 -6.65
C GLU A 172 -16.45 -2.91 -7.45
N THR A 173 -15.63 -3.95 -7.49
CA THR A 173 -15.92 -5.18 -8.25
C THR A 173 -15.90 -6.41 -7.36
N VAL A 174 -16.57 -7.47 -7.80
CA VAL A 174 -16.53 -8.79 -7.13
C VAL A 174 -15.11 -9.35 -7.11
N LEU A 175 -14.32 -9.10 -8.16
CA LEU A 175 -12.93 -9.55 -8.24
C LEU A 175 -12.05 -8.89 -7.18
N ASP A 176 -12.24 -7.61 -6.93
CA ASP A 176 -11.50 -6.89 -5.88
C ASP A 176 -11.91 -7.34 -4.47
N GLY A 177 -13.11 -7.87 -4.33
CA GLY A 177 -13.62 -8.45 -3.08
C GLY A 177 -13.09 -9.85 -2.76
N ILE A 178 -12.47 -10.55 -3.71
CA ILE A 178 -11.84 -11.84 -3.47
C ILE A 178 -10.58 -11.63 -2.60
N PRO A 179 -10.39 -12.41 -1.50
CA PRO A 179 -9.20 -12.30 -0.66
C PRO A 179 -7.90 -12.45 -1.46
N HIS A 180 -6.93 -11.59 -1.20
CA HIS A 180 -5.57 -11.73 -1.75
C HIS A 180 -4.80 -12.74 -0.92
N ARG A 181 -4.34 -13.81 -1.57
CA ARG A 181 -3.62 -14.91 -0.92
C ARG A 181 -2.26 -15.10 -1.53
N ASN A 182 -1.27 -15.23 -0.69
CA ASN A 182 0.02 -15.74 -1.08
C ASN A 182 0.54 -16.71 -0.01
N MET A 183 1.39 -17.61 -0.43
CA MET A 183 2.07 -18.53 0.46
C MET A 183 3.49 -18.74 -0.02
N GLY A 184 4.37 -19.06 0.92
CA GLY A 184 5.75 -19.29 0.58
C GLY A 184 6.45 -20.18 1.58
N MET A 185 7.50 -20.81 1.11
CA MET A 185 8.47 -21.51 1.91
C MET A 185 9.84 -20.93 1.61
N SER A 186 10.63 -20.67 2.64
CA SER A 186 12.01 -20.26 2.47
C SER A 186 12.91 -21.06 3.42
N MET A 187 14.13 -21.29 2.97
CA MET A 187 15.16 -21.95 3.78
C MET A 187 16.48 -21.22 3.59
N ARG A 188 17.21 -21.07 4.68
CA ARG A 188 18.54 -20.45 4.73
C ARG A 188 19.46 -21.29 5.60
N GLY A 189 20.57 -21.70 5.05
CA GLY A 189 21.63 -22.36 5.76
C GLY A 189 22.90 -21.52 5.74
N THR A 190 23.54 -21.37 6.89
CA THR A 190 24.84 -20.72 7.01
C THR A 190 25.85 -21.67 7.64
N TYR A 191 27.09 -21.60 7.19
CA TYR A 191 28.21 -22.36 7.74
C TYR A 191 29.41 -21.45 7.93
N GLY A 192 30.01 -21.49 9.09
CA GLY A 192 31.24 -20.81 9.45
C GLY A 192 32.32 -21.81 9.88
N PHE A 193 33.55 -21.59 9.42
CA PHE A 193 34.74 -22.38 9.82
C PHE A 193 35.87 -21.48 10.31
N LYS A 194 36.34 -21.70 11.50
CA LYS A 194 37.45 -20.97 12.16
C LYS A 194 37.21 -19.46 12.25
N ASP A 195 35.96 -19.02 12.19
CA ASP A 195 35.63 -17.59 12.07
C ASP A 195 36.36 -16.87 10.91
N LYS A 196 36.75 -17.62 9.87
CA LYS A 196 37.47 -17.13 8.70
C LYS A 196 36.70 -17.33 7.42
N TYR A 197 36.08 -18.49 7.24
CA TYR A 197 35.38 -18.91 6.04
C TYR A 197 33.91 -19.00 6.35
N PHE A 198 33.11 -18.38 5.52
CA PHE A 198 31.65 -18.42 5.66
C PHE A 198 31.01 -18.80 4.31
N ALA A 199 30.04 -19.68 4.37
CA ALA A 199 29.22 -20.03 3.24
C ALA A 199 27.76 -19.91 3.63
N GLU A 200 26.94 -19.48 2.69
CA GLU A 200 25.50 -19.35 2.84
C GLU A 200 24.81 -19.90 1.59
N ALA A 201 23.71 -20.62 1.81
CA ALA A 201 22.78 -20.98 0.74
C ALA A 201 21.37 -20.74 1.22
N SER A 202 20.54 -20.17 0.37
CA SER A 202 19.15 -19.95 0.64
C SER A 202 18.28 -20.14 -0.59
N PHE A 203 17.00 -20.38 -0.38
CA PHE A 203 16.02 -20.35 -1.44
C PHE A 203 14.69 -19.84 -0.92
N GLY A 204 13.91 -19.22 -1.79
CA GLY A 204 12.50 -18.95 -1.64
C GLY A 204 11.70 -19.76 -2.66
N TYR A 205 10.60 -20.36 -2.24
CA TYR A 205 9.62 -21.00 -3.10
C TYR A 205 8.25 -20.41 -2.81
N ASN A 206 7.80 -19.49 -3.64
CA ASN A 206 6.65 -18.66 -3.40
C ASN A 206 5.55 -18.89 -4.44
N GLY A 207 4.31 -18.92 -3.98
CA GLY A 207 3.13 -19.06 -4.82
C GLY A 207 2.34 -17.76 -4.87
N SER A 208 1.99 -17.29 -6.07
CA SER A 208 1.14 -16.12 -6.31
C SER A 208 -0.12 -16.52 -7.06
N GLU A 209 -1.28 -16.09 -6.56
CA GLU A 209 -2.57 -16.30 -7.22
C GLU A 209 -2.78 -15.43 -8.47
N ARG A 210 -1.87 -14.49 -8.74
CA ARG A 210 -1.95 -13.62 -9.92
C ARG A 210 -1.72 -14.36 -11.22
N PHE A 211 -1.02 -15.49 -11.17
CA PHE A 211 -0.61 -16.29 -12.34
C PHE A 211 -1.50 -17.51 -12.55
N ALA A 212 -1.49 -18.02 -13.78
CA ALA A 212 -2.12 -19.28 -14.10
C ALA A 212 -1.47 -20.43 -13.32
N LYS A 213 -2.20 -21.51 -13.04
CA LYS A 213 -1.77 -22.62 -12.15
C LYS A 213 -0.37 -23.16 -12.45
N HIS A 214 0.02 -23.21 -13.72
CA HIS A 214 1.32 -23.72 -14.15
C HIS A 214 2.47 -22.74 -13.94
N ASN A 215 2.18 -21.44 -13.73
CA ASN A 215 3.15 -20.37 -13.50
C ASN A 215 3.08 -19.79 -12.08
N GLN A 216 2.21 -20.33 -11.22
CA GLN A 216 1.97 -19.80 -9.88
C GLN A 216 3.21 -19.81 -8.98
N TRP A 217 4.05 -20.83 -9.14
CA TRP A 217 5.16 -21.07 -8.24
C TRP A 217 6.50 -20.59 -8.83
N GLY A 218 7.21 -19.77 -8.06
CA GLY A 218 8.55 -19.31 -8.38
C GLY A 218 9.58 -19.85 -7.41
N PHE A 219 10.75 -20.28 -7.94
CA PHE A 219 11.90 -20.73 -7.17
C PHE A 219 13.05 -19.73 -7.30
N PHE A 220 13.51 -19.21 -6.16
CA PHE A 220 14.45 -18.12 -6.08
C PHE A 220 15.64 -18.52 -5.19
N PRO A 221 16.68 -19.17 -5.77
CA PRO A 221 17.87 -19.56 -5.04
C PRO A 221 18.84 -18.39 -4.87
N ALA A 222 19.62 -18.42 -3.78
CA ALA A 222 20.76 -17.56 -3.59
C ALA A 222 21.88 -18.29 -2.85
N VAL A 223 23.12 -17.96 -3.19
CA VAL A 223 24.32 -18.48 -2.55
C VAL A 223 25.30 -17.36 -2.28
N GLY A 224 26.07 -17.48 -1.22
CA GLY A 224 27.08 -16.50 -0.87
C GLY A 224 28.26 -17.14 -0.13
N GLY A 225 29.40 -16.49 -0.23
CA GLY A 225 30.60 -16.87 0.51
C GLY A 225 31.33 -15.64 0.99
N ALA A 226 32.03 -15.77 2.12
CA ALA A 226 32.89 -14.72 2.64
C ALA A 226 34.17 -15.33 3.24
N TRP A 227 35.26 -14.61 3.09
CA TRP A 227 36.56 -14.96 3.61
C TRP A 227 37.19 -13.78 4.33
N ILE A 228 37.54 -13.99 5.62
CA ILE A 228 38.25 -13.01 6.42
C ILE A 228 39.74 -13.27 6.27
N ALA A 229 40.33 -12.64 5.25
CA ALA A 229 41.74 -12.82 4.91
C ALA A 229 42.69 -12.32 6.03
N SER A 230 42.28 -11.29 6.78
CA SER A 230 43.09 -10.76 7.89
C SER A 230 43.30 -11.74 9.04
N LYS A 231 42.49 -12.81 9.14
CA LYS A 231 42.69 -13.88 10.14
C LYS A 231 43.61 -15.00 9.68
N GLU A 232 44.16 -14.92 8.46
CA GLU A 232 45.10 -15.91 7.96
C GLU A 232 46.52 -15.72 8.52
N ARG A 233 47.26 -16.80 8.67
CA ARG A 233 48.61 -16.76 9.24
C ARG A 233 49.55 -15.92 8.41
N PHE A 234 49.46 -15.98 7.08
CA PHE A 234 50.31 -15.21 6.21
C PHE A 234 50.03 -13.68 6.24
N MET A 235 48.85 -13.29 6.72
CA MET A 235 48.49 -11.90 6.96
C MET A 235 48.75 -11.43 8.37
N ALA A 236 48.81 -12.34 9.37
CA ALA A 236 48.93 -12.01 10.78
C ALA A 236 50.18 -11.18 11.10
N ASP A 237 51.31 -11.46 10.43
CA ASP A 237 52.58 -10.74 10.61
C ASP A 237 52.54 -9.32 9.98
N ASN A 238 51.64 -9.07 9.04
CA ASN A 238 51.56 -7.80 8.32
C ASN A 238 50.32 -6.96 8.73
N VAL A 239 49.33 -7.58 9.41
CA VAL A 239 48.03 -6.98 9.73
C VAL A 239 48.13 -5.90 10.83
N GLY A 240 49.14 -5.84 11.64
CA GLY A 240 49.15 -4.88 12.77
C GLY A 240 49.48 -3.43 12.41
N ARG A 241 50.06 -3.17 11.23
CA ARG A 241 50.62 -1.84 10.91
C ARG A 241 49.75 -0.97 10.04
N TRP A 242 49.07 -1.55 9.07
CA TRP A 242 48.23 -0.82 8.08
C TRP A 242 46.81 -1.35 8.01
N PHE A 243 46.64 -2.68 7.95
CA PHE A 243 45.35 -3.35 7.88
C PHE A 243 45.02 -3.97 9.25
N SER A 244 43.89 -3.62 9.82
CA SER A 244 43.37 -4.30 11.04
C SER A 244 42.29 -5.34 10.70
N PHE A 245 41.67 -5.24 9.53
CA PHE A 245 40.64 -6.16 9.05
C PHE A 245 40.59 -6.17 7.53
N LEU A 246 40.45 -7.35 6.93
CA LEU A 246 40.21 -7.53 5.50
C LEU A 246 39.30 -8.72 5.27
N LYS A 247 38.17 -8.48 4.62
CA LYS A 247 37.17 -9.51 4.28
C LYS A 247 36.73 -9.34 2.83
N PHE A 248 36.67 -10.46 2.12
CA PHE A 248 36.08 -10.58 0.79
C PHE A 248 34.74 -11.28 0.90
N ARG A 249 33.78 -10.89 0.05
CA ARG A 249 32.49 -11.53 -0.06
C ARG A 249 32.05 -11.61 -1.51
N LEU A 250 31.37 -12.72 -1.83
CA LEU A 250 30.76 -12.95 -3.13
C LEU A 250 29.36 -13.50 -2.89
N SER A 251 28.38 -12.99 -3.59
CA SER A 251 27.02 -13.53 -3.58
C SER A 251 26.41 -13.51 -4.96
N TRP A 252 25.56 -14.48 -5.18
CA TRP A 252 24.71 -14.61 -6.37
C TRP A 252 23.33 -15.05 -5.94
N GLY A 253 22.28 -14.55 -6.58
CA GLY A 253 20.92 -14.95 -6.30
C GLY A 253 19.92 -14.46 -7.32
N LYS A 254 18.75 -15.12 -7.29
CA LYS A 254 17.57 -14.72 -8.06
C LYS A 254 16.51 -14.17 -7.12
N VAL A 255 15.88 -13.08 -7.55
CA VAL A 255 14.74 -12.47 -6.86
C VAL A 255 13.55 -12.46 -7.80
N GLY A 256 12.39 -12.85 -7.29
CA GLY A 256 11.14 -12.85 -8.04
C GLY A 256 10.19 -11.75 -7.57
N ASN A 257 9.54 -11.09 -8.52
CA ASN A 257 8.48 -10.13 -8.29
C ASN A 257 7.22 -10.59 -9.01
N ASP A 258 6.09 -10.65 -8.30
CA ASP A 258 4.76 -10.94 -8.86
C ASP A 258 3.94 -9.68 -9.17
N GLY A 259 4.46 -8.51 -8.81
CA GLY A 259 3.86 -7.20 -9.03
C GLY A 259 4.07 -6.66 -10.43
N VAL A 260 3.76 -7.44 -11.48
CA VAL A 260 3.87 -6.99 -12.88
C VAL A 260 3.07 -5.72 -13.07
N ILE A 261 3.75 -4.65 -13.50
CA ILE A 261 3.17 -3.34 -13.73
C ILE A 261 2.04 -3.45 -14.76
N ASP A 262 0.91 -2.78 -14.47
CA ASP A 262 -0.29 -2.70 -15.32
C ASP A 262 -1.02 -4.02 -15.62
N SER A 263 -0.64 -5.13 -14.98
CA SER A 263 -1.38 -6.37 -15.14
C SER A 263 -2.54 -6.46 -14.12
N PRO A 264 -3.78 -6.65 -14.57
CA PRO A 264 -4.89 -6.87 -13.66
C PRO A 264 -4.67 -8.16 -12.85
N ARG A 265 -5.23 -8.19 -11.64
CA ARG A 265 -5.16 -9.34 -10.76
C ARG A 265 -5.67 -10.58 -11.45
N PHE A 266 -5.73 -11.37 -11.89
CA PHE A 266 -6.23 -12.49 -12.69
C PHE A 266 -6.14 -12.25 -14.20
N ALA A 267 -5.01 -11.67 -14.65
CA ALA A 267 -4.79 -11.44 -16.08
C ALA A 267 -4.81 -12.71 -16.94
N HIS A 268 -4.68 -13.89 -16.31
CA HIS A 268 -4.84 -15.19 -16.98
C HIS A 268 -6.30 -15.57 -17.26
N LEU A 269 -7.28 -14.77 -16.77
CA LEU A 269 -8.70 -14.95 -17.02
C LEU A 269 -9.24 -13.85 -17.95
N PRO A 270 -10.23 -14.14 -18.80
CA PRO A 270 -10.89 -13.09 -19.58
C PRO A 270 -11.71 -12.20 -18.66
N LEU A 271 -11.53 -10.89 -18.77
CA LEU A 271 -12.38 -9.92 -18.09
C LEU A 271 -13.47 -9.44 -19.04
N LEU A 272 -14.70 -9.59 -18.60
CA LEU A 272 -15.89 -9.10 -19.29
C LEU A 272 -16.38 -7.83 -18.57
N ASP A 273 -16.76 -6.84 -19.36
CA ASP A 273 -17.43 -5.63 -18.90
C ASP A 273 -18.79 -5.50 -19.58
N LYS A 274 -19.62 -4.61 -19.10
CA LYS A 274 -20.94 -4.32 -19.69
C LYS A 274 -20.91 -2.92 -20.29
N VAL A 275 -21.19 -2.84 -21.59
CA VAL A 275 -21.37 -1.57 -22.29
C VAL A 275 -22.86 -1.34 -22.50
N SER A 276 -23.32 -0.16 -22.11
CA SER A 276 -24.69 0.28 -22.39
C SER A 276 -24.78 0.74 -23.83
N ILE A 277 -25.64 0.10 -24.59
CA ILE A 277 -25.96 0.47 -25.97
C ILE A 277 -27.39 1.02 -25.98
N MET A 278 -27.56 2.24 -26.52
CA MET A 278 -28.88 2.79 -26.74
C MET A 278 -29.48 2.15 -27.99
N ASP A 279 -30.66 1.59 -27.86
CA ASP A 279 -31.42 1.13 -29.04
C ASP A 279 -31.73 2.35 -29.92
N PRO A 280 -31.36 2.35 -31.20
CA PRO A 280 -31.60 3.48 -32.12
C PRO A 280 -33.07 3.69 -32.44
N ALA A 281 -33.99 2.81 -32.02
CA ALA A 281 -35.43 3.00 -32.26
C ALA A 281 -35.99 4.14 -31.39
N PRO A 282 -37.01 4.89 -31.90
CA PRO A 282 -37.68 5.90 -31.10
C PRO A 282 -38.30 5.30 -29.84
N GLY A 283 -37.89 5.81 -28.67
CA GLY A 283 -38.26 5.24 -27.35
C GLY A 283 -37.47 4.01 -26.93
N GLY A 284 -36.35 3.75 -27.60
CA GLY A 284 -35.50 2.59 -27.38
C GLY A 284 -34.94 2.49 -25.95
N THR A 285 -34.82 1.28 -25.45
CA THR A 285 -34.31 0.95 -24.13
C THR A 285 -32.80 0.87 -24.15
N VAL A 286 -32.17 1.20 -23.03
CA VAL A 286 -30.73 0.96 -22.84
C VAL A 286 -30.51 -0.53 -22.64
N LEU A 287 -29.83 -1.15 -23.62
CA LEU A 287 -29.41 -2.55 -23.56
C LEU A 287 -28.00 -2.67 -23.02
N GLN A 288 -27.76 -3.61 -22.13
CA GLN A 288 -26.42 -3.92 -21.63
C GLN A 288 -25.83 -5.09 -22.43
N ARG A 289 -24.75 -4.84 -23.13
CA ARG A 289 -24.04 -5.85 -23.91
C ARG A 289 -22.71 -6.22 -23.20
N PRO A 290 -22.41 -7.51 -22.99
CA PRO A 290 -21.09 -7.93 -22.53
C PRO A 290 -20.05 -7.66 -23.62
N VAL A 291 -18.92 -7.09 -23.22
CA VAL A 291 -17.75 -6.89 -24.08
C VAL A 291 -16.50 -7.42 -23.36
N VAL A 292 -15.55 -7.93 -24.13
CA VAL A 292 -14.28 -8.36 -23.56
C VAL A 292 -13.46 -7.12 -23.23
N LYS A 293 -13.23 -6.86 -21.95
CA LYS A 293 -12.39 -5.77 -21.45
C LYS A 293 -10.91 -6.10 -21.56
N SER A 294 -10.56 -7.34 -21.24
CA SER A 294 -9.21 -7.85 -21.36
C SER A 294 -9.21 -9.30 -21.80
N TYR A 295 -8.34 -9.63 -22.75
CA TYR A 295 -8.12 -10.99 -23.18
C TYR A 295 -7.24 -11.73 -22.17
N PRO A 296 -7.45 -13.04 -21.95
CA PRO A 296 -6.65 -13.82 -21.03
C PRO A 296 -5.20 -13.94 -21.54
N ASN A 297 -4.25 -13.83 -20.61
CA ASN A 297 -2.86 -14.12 -20.89
C ASN A 297 -2.31 -15.09 -19.83
N ASP A 298 -2.27 -16.37 -20.18
CA ASP A 298 -1.79 -17.45 -19.32
C ASP A 298 -0.27 -17.58 -19.28
N LYS A 299 0.46 -16.79 -20.10
CA LYS A 299 1.92 -16.77 -20.17
C LYS A 299 2.56 -15.82 -19.15
N ILE A 300 1.74 -15.01 -18.46
CA ILE A 300 2.26 -14.11 -17.42
C ILE A 300 2.85 -14.95 -16.29
N THR A 301 4.07 -14.62 -15.90
CA THR A 301 4.83 -15.27 -14.85
C THR A 301 5.64 -14.26 -14.06
N TRP A 302 6.41 -14.74 -13.10
CA TRP A 302 7.29 -13.96 -12.28
C TRP A 302 8.28 -13.13 -13.11
N GLU A 303 8.45 -11.88 -12.74
CA GLU A 303 9.60 -11.07 -13.15
C GLU A 303 10.79 -11.55 -12.31
N ILE A 304 11.90 -11.87 -12.97
CA ILE A 304 13.08 -12.43 -12.29
C ILE A 304 14.24 -11.48 -12.51
N ALA A 305 14.83 -11.01 -11.41
CA ALA A 305 16.09 -10.31 -11.42
C ALA A 305 17.19 -11.26 -10.91
N GLU A 306 18.28 -11.34 -11.64
CA GLU A 306 19.48 -12.07 -11.26
C GLU A 306 20.56 -11.08 -10.81
N GLN A 307 21.06 -11.26 -9.59
CA GLN A 307 22.01 -10.35 -8.97
C GLN A 307 23.30 -11.07 -8.62
N THR A 308 24.43 -10.46 -8.96
CA THR A 308 25.77 -10.88 -8.53
C THR A 308 26.45 -9.73 -7.84
N ASN A 309 27.02 -9.97 -6.67
CA ASN A 309 27.73 -8.94 -5.89
C ASN A 309 29.10 -9.48 -5.43
N LEU A 310 30.15 -8.68 -5.68
CA LEU A 310 31.48 -8.86 -5.13
C LEU A 310 31.80 -7.68 -4.22
N GLY A 311 32.10 -7.95 -2.94
CA GLY A 311 32.37 -6.93 -1.94
C GLY A 311 33.71 -7.12 -1.23
N ILE A 312 34.31 -6.01 -0.83
CA ILE A 312 35.47 -5.94 0.02
C ILE A 312 35.21 -5.03 1.21
N GLU A 313 35.52 -5.51 2.40
CA GLU A 313 35.45 -4.75 3.66
C GLU A 313 36.83 -4.68 4.25
N THR A 314 37.33 -3.49 4.54
CA THR A 314 38.67 -3.32 5.11
C THR A 314 38.69 -2.23 6.18
N LYS A 315 39.48 -2.44 7.24
CA LYS A 315 39.74 -1.47 8.28
C LYS A 315 41.25 -1.21 8.39
N PHE A 316 41.59 0.06 8.50
CA PHE A 316 42.94 0.55 8.61
C PHE A 316 43.19 1.20 9.96
N PHE A 317 44.45 1.23 10.40
CA PHE A 317 44.92 1.97 11.58
C PHE A 317 44.12 1.62 12.85
N GLY A 318 43.92 0.33 13.12
CA GLY A 318 43.16 -0.12 14.30
C GLY A 318 41.65 0.19 14.22
N GLY A 319 41.10 0.43 13.01
CA GLY A 319 39.68 0.71 12.82
C GLY A 319 39.32 2.20 12.74
N ILE A 320 40.32 3.09 12.70
CA ILE A 320 40.07 4.53 12.54
C ILE A 320 39.46 4.84 11.16
N VAL A 321 39.88 4.12 10.13
CA VAL A 321 39.32 4.23 8.78
C VAL A 321 38.72 2.90 8.37
N GLU A 322 37.50 2.93 7.93
CA GLU A 322 36.75 1.78 7.40
C GLU A 322 36.35 2.06 5.96
N LEU A 323 36.66 1.12 5.05
CA LEU A 323 36.28 1.19 3.65
C LEU A 323 35.48 -0.06 3.28
N ASN A 324 34.28 0.15 2.74
CA ASN A 324 33.43 -0.87 2.17
C ASN A 324 33.21 -0.53 0.69
N ALA A 325 33.51 -1.47 -0.19
CA ALA A 325 33.33 -1.30 -1.62
C ALA A 325 32.62 -2.53 -2.20
N ASP A 326 31.64 -2.29 -3.04
CA ASP A 326 30.84 -3.31 -3.70
C ASP A 326 30.76 -3.05 -5.21
N ILE A 327 30.90 -4.11 -5.98
CA ILE A 327 30.60 -4.13 -7.42
C ILE A 327 29.47 -5.14 -7.59
N TYR A 328 28.37 -4.69 -8.17
CA TYR A 328 27.22 -5.54 -8.43
C TYR A 328 26.77 -5.47 -9.88
N GLN A 329 26.17 -6.54 -10.33
CA GLN A 329 25.50 -6.64 -11.62
C GLN A 329 24.08 -7.18 -11.36
N GLU A 330 23.11 -6.58 -12.02
CA GLU A 330 21.71 -7.01 -12.04
C GLU A 330 21.26 -7.15 -13.49
N VAL A 331 20.57 -8.25 -13.78
CA VAL A 331 20.05 -8.58 -15.12
C VAL A 331 18.58 -9.00 -15.00
#